data_1c241fcf04a8a9a11e6834cf55e5c079
#
_entry.id   1c241fcf04a8a9a11e6834cf55e5c079
#
_cell.length_a   1.000
_cell.length_b   1.000
_cell.length_c   1.000
_cell.angle_alpha   90.00
_cell.angle_beta   90.00
_cell.angle_gamma   90.00
#
_symmetry.space_group_name_H-M   'P 1'
#
loop_
_entity.id
_entity.type
_entity.pdbx_description
1 polymer ?
#
loop_
_entity_poly.entity_id
_entity_poly.type
_entity_poly.pdbx_seq_one_letter_code
_entity_poly.pdbx_strand_id
1 'polypeptide(L)'
;SSDVCSSDLQIYQSAFSRNQKELRINRYRMYGLIGTLITTLDISANEEDKAYYQSLNYEERLFRIQSIHELLSESRAIFEAIIQYRQNKSAEREPEWMEEMQEYIQGHYQDCNMNVTSLAQEFGISVPHVSRSFKNFRDYGVLEYIHKVRLEHAKDILKNDVRIKNIALDVGYTDAQAFTRAFKRYEGITPSQYKELISKNEA
;
A
#
# COMPACT_ATOMS: atom_id res chain seq x y z
N SER A 1 -44.45 43.78 30.55
CA SER A 1 -44.09 43.14 29.27
C SER A 1 -42.70 43.55 28.75
N SER A 2 -41.98 44.44 29.45
CA SER A 2 -40.59 44.84 29.10
C SER A 2 -39.51 43.95 29.71
N ASP A 3 -39.80 43.29 30.81
CA ASP A 3 -38.81 42.47 31.57
C ASP A 3 -38.53 41.11 30.96
N VAL A 4 -39.50 40.53 30.23
CA VAL A 4 -39.34 39.24 29.53
C VAL A 4 -38.36 39.34 28.37
N CYS A 5 -38.34 40.48 27.68
CA CYS A 5 -37.43 40.72 26.55
C CYS A 5 -35.94 40.88 26.98
N SER A 6 -35.73 41.38 28.21
CA SER A 6 -34.39 41.64 28.77
C SER A 6 -33.72 40.31 29.22
N SER A 7 -34.47 39.40 29.83
CA SER A 7 -33.95 38.09 30.28
C SER A 7 -33.63 37.17 29.09
N ASP A 8 -34.47 37.14 28.07
CA ASP A 8 -34.24 36.37 26.86
C ASP A 8 -33.02 36.88 26.09
N LEU A 9 -32.80 38.20 26.04
CA LEU A 9 -31.64 38.79 25.41
C LEU A 9 -30.33 38.45 26.15
N GLN A 10 -30.37 38.41 27.51
CA GLN A 10 -29.22 38.03 28.33
C GLN A 10 -28.87 36.53 28.14
N ILE A 11 -29.89 35.65 28.06
CA ILE A 11 -29.68 34.21 27.78
C ILE A 11 -29.09 34.01 26.39
N TYR A 12 -29.61 34.77 25.40
CA TYR A 12 -29.05 34.72 24.02
C TYR A 12 -27.61 35.19 23.96
N GLN A 13 -27.28 36.27 24.59
CA GLN A 13 -25.93 36.84 24.67
C GLN A 13 -24.95 35.90 25.39
N SER A 14 -25.41 35.26 26.49
CA SER A 14 -24.57 34.32 27.23
C SER A 14 -24.33 33.04 26.44
N ALA A 15 -25.37 32.48 25.77
CA ALA A 15 -25.22 31.32 24.87
C ALA A 15 -24.35 31.62 23.67
N PHE A 16 -24.48 32.80 23.04
CA PHE A 16 -23.64 33.24 21.95
C PHE A 16 -22.17 33.39 22.35
N SER A 17 -21.92 34.01 23.50
CA SER A 17 -20.58 34.18 24.06
C SER A 17 -19.93 32.82 24.39
N ARG A 18 -20.70 31.86 24.93
CA ARG A 18 -20.24 30.52 25.22
C ARG A 18 -19.87 29.78 23.95
N ASN A 19 -20.70 29.86 22.92
CA ASN A 19 -20.48 29.23 21.62
C ASN A 19 -19.23 29.79 20.92
N GLN A 20 -19.02 31.09 20.98
CA GLN A 20 -17.81 31.73 20.43
C GLN A 20 -16.54 31.33 21.19
N LYS A 21 -16.61 31.18 22.52
CA LYS A 21 -15.47 30.69 23.31
C LYS A 21 -15.13 29.24 22.97
N GLU A 22 -16.11 28.36 22.83
CA GLU A 22 -15.94 26.97 22.44
C GLU A 22 -15.39 26.86 21.02
N LEU A 23 -15.90 27.64 20.07
CA LEU A 23 -15.40 27.68 18.70
C LEU A 23 -13.91 28.07 18.67
N ARG A 24 -13.54 29.10 19.44
CA ARG A 24 -12.16 29.57 19.51
C ARG A 24 -11.21 28.49 20.05
N ILE A 25 -11.59 27.81 21.14
CA ILE A 25 -10.79 26.73 21.73
C ILE A 25 -10.64 25.56 20.76
N ASN A 26 -11.71 25.14 20.12
CA ASN A 26 -11.66 24.02 19.17
C ASN A 26 -10.90 24.37 17.89
N ARG A 27 -10.94 25.61 17.44
CA ARG A 27 -10.12 26.11 16.34
C ARG A 27 -8.61 25.96 16.65
N TYR A 28 -8.17 26.39 17.83
CA TYR A 28 -6.78 26.21 18.25
C TYR A 28 -6.36 24.73 18.36
N ARG A 29 -7.26 23.87 18.81
CA ARG A 29 -7.00 22.43 18.88
C ARG A 29 -6.83 21.83 17.49
N MET A 30 -7.72 22.14 16.55
CA MET A 30 -7.62 21.65 15.17
C MET A 30 -6.38 22.19 14.47
N TYR A 31 -6.06 23.44 14.70
CA TYR A 31 -4.84 24.08 14.21
C TYR A 31 -3.59 23.32 14.69
N GLY A 32 -3.51 23.04 15.99
CA GLY A 32 -2.41 22.28 16.55
C GLY A 32 -2.31 20.86 16.00
N LEU A 33 -3.44 20.14 15.85
CA LEU A 33 -3.46 18.78 15.31
C LEU A 33 -3.02 18.74 13.84
N ILE A 34 -3.58 19.61 13.00
CA ILE A 34 -3.23 19.66 11.58
C ILE A 34 -1.77 20.13 11.41
N GLY A 35 -1.34 21.12 12.15
CA GLY A 35 0.04 21.59 12.13
C GLY A 35 1.04 20.51 12.55
N THR A 36 0.75 19.77 13.62
CA THR A 36 1.59 18.64 14.06
C THR A 36 1.64 17.54 13.00
N LEU A 37 0.50 17.18 12.39
CA LEU A 37 0.46 16.22 11.31
C LEU A 37 1.34 16.66 10.14
N ILE A 38 1.15 17.88 9.65
CA ILE A 38 1.93 18.42 8.52
C ILE A 38 3.42 18.47 8.87
N THR A 39 3.79 18.96 10.05
CA THR A 39 5.20 19.02 10.48
C THR A 39 5.82 17.62 10.56
N THR A 40 5.07 16.62 11.05
CA THR A 40 5.55 15.23 11.11
C THR A 40 5.76 14.66 9.71
N LEU A 41 4.87 14.96 8.78
CA LEU A 41 4.98 14.52 7.38
C LEU A 41 6.12 15.25 6.64
N ASP A 42 6.38 16.51 7.01
CA ASP A 42 7.39 17.38 6.37
C ASP A 42 8.83 16.92 6.66
N ILE A 43 9.06 16.20 7.76
CA ILE A 43 10.39 15.68 8.14
C ILE A 43 10.95 14.73 7.06
N SER A 44 10.08 13.95 6.42
CA SER A 44 10.45 13.00 5.36
C SER A 44 10.00 13.45 3.96
N ALA A 45 9.52 14.69 3.82
CA ALA A 45 8.94 15.22 2.61
C ALA A 45 9.99 15.78 1.65
N ASN A 46 9.82 15.54 0.37
CA ASN A 46 10.55 16.24 -0.68
C ASN A 46 9.94 17.64 -0.94
N GLU A 47 10.58 18.44 -1.79
CA GLU A 47 10.12 19.82 -2.07
C GLU A 47 8.70 19.89 -2.67
N GLU A 48 8.30 18.88 -3.43
CA GLU A 48 6.94 18.78 -4.00
C GLU A 48 5.89 18.53 -2.90
N ASP A 49 6.17 17.66 -1.93
CA ASP A 49 5.31 17.40 -0.78
C ASP A 49 5.12 18.64 0.06
N LYS A 50 6.22 19.36 0.33
CA LYS A 50 6.20 20.63 1.07
C LYS A 50 5.35 21.67 0.37
N ALA A 51 5.52 21.83 -0.95
CA ALA A 51 4.71 22.74 -1.75
C ALA A 51 3.22 22.38 -1.69
N TYR A 52 2.88 21.08 -1.75
CA TYR A 52 1.49 20.63 -1.61
C TYR A 52 0.92 20.98 -0.23
N TYR A 53 1.63 20.66 0.86
CA TYR A 53 1.15 20.95 2.22
C TYR A 53 0.98 22.46 2.46
N GLN A 54 1.87 23.28 1.93
CA GLN A 54 1.74 24.73 1.97
C GLN A 54 0.52 25.21 1.17
N SER A 55 0.22 24.60 0.03
CA SER A 55 -0.93 24.96 -0.81
C SER A 55 -2.29 24.69 -0.14
N LEU A 56 -2.35 23.81 0.87
CA LEU A 56 -3.56 23.56 1.64
C LEU A 56 -4.06 24.79 2.40
N ASN A 57 -3.17 25.72 2.72
CA ASN A 57 -3.44 26.99 3.39
C ASN A 57 -4.41 26.84 4.58
N TYR A 58 -4.21 25.77 5.36
CA TYR A 58 -5.12 25.33 6.42
C TYR A 58 -5.29 26.39 7.50
N GLU A 59 -4.26 27.20 7.73
CA GLU A 59 -4.27 28.27 8.71
C GLU A 59 -5.35 29.31 8.38
N GLU A 60 -5.34 29.85 7.16
CA GLU A 60 -6.31 30.84 6.71
C GLU A 60 -7.72 30.25 6.61
N ARG A 61 -7.83 29.02 6.13
CA ARG A 61 -9.10 28.30 6.03
C ARG A 61 -9.77 28.13 7.39
N LEU A 62 -9.04 27.66 8.41
CA LEU A 62 -9.58 27.51 9.77
C LEU A 62 -9.85 28.84 10.46
N PHE A 63 -9.08 29.89 10.15
CA PHE A 63 -9.26 31.20 10.76
C PHE A 63 -10.57 31.89 10.36
N ARG A 64 -11.05 31.67 9.13
CA ARG A 64 -12.27 32.31 8.58
C ARG A 64 -13.58 31.70 9.11
N ILE A 65 -13.52 30.56 9.76
CA ILE A 65 -14.69 29.77 10.17
C ILE A 65 -15.50 30.47 11.28
N GLN A 66 -16.81 30.47 11.15
CA GLN A 66 -17.76 31.14 12.04
C GLN A 66 -18.58 30.20 12.94
N SER A 67 -18.57 28.87 12.65
CA SER A 67 -19.35 27.89 13.40
C SER A 67 -18.56 26.60 13.70
N ILE A 68 -18.95 25.85 14.74
CA ILE A 68 -18.33 24.56 15.08
C ILE A 68 -18.59 23.53 13.97
N HIS A 69 -19.77 23.54 13.38
CA HIS A 69 -20.10 22.62 12.28
C HIS A 69 -19.20 22.85 11.06
N GLU A 70 -19.00 24.10 10.68
CA GLU A 70 -18.10 24.48 9.59
C GLU A 70 -16.63 24.11 9.93
N LEU A 71 -16.20 24.30 11.20
CA LEU A 71 -14.88 23.91 11.65
C LEU A 71 -14.64 22.41 11.48
N LEU A 72 -15.60 21.56 11.87
CA LEU A 72 -15.49 20.12 11.72
C LEU A 72 -15.46 19.70 10.25
N SER A 73 -16.33 20.28 9.42
CA SER A 73 -16.38 20.01 7.98
C SER A 73 -15.08 20.37 7.28
N GLU A 74 -14.56 21.54 7.57
CA GLU A 74 -13.32 22.04 6.95
C GLU A 74 -12.09 21.28 7.42
N SER A 75 -12.01 20.97 8.73
CA SER A 75 -10.93 20.13 9.26
C SER A 75 -10.93 18.75 8.60
N ARG A 76 -12.12 18.14 8.44
CA ARG A 76 -12.27 16.86 7.74
C ARG A 76 -11.78 16.94 6.30
N ALA A 77 -12.16 17.99 5.57
CA ALA A 77 -11.74 18.17 4.18
C ALA A 77 -10.21 18.30 4.06
N ILE A 78 -9.55 18.98 5.00
CA ILE A 78 -8.09 19.11 5.05
C ILE A 78 -7.44 17.73 5.31
N PHE A 79 -7.93 16.98 6.31
CA PHE A 79 -7.41 15.64 6.59
C PHE A 79 -7.59 14.69 5.40
N GLU A 80 -8.77 14.70 4.78
CA GLU A 80 -9.06 13.87 3.60
C GLU A 80 -8.14 14.23 2.43
N ALA A 81 -7.86 15.51 2.19
CA ALA A 81 -6.94 15.96 1.15
C ALA A 81 -5.50 15.45 1.40
N ILE A 82 -5.01 15.54 2.65
CA ILE A 82 -3.69 15.02 3.03
C ILE A 82 -3.62 13.50 2.83
N ILE A 83 -4.65 12.77 3.27
CA ILE A 83 -4.72 11.30 3.15
C ILE A 83 -4.72 10.89 1.67
N GLN A 84 -5.56 11.53 0.85
CA GLN A 84 -5.65 11.23 -0.59
C GLN A 84 -4.32 11.53 -1.31
N TYR A 85 -3.71 12.65 -1.02
CA TYR A 85 -2.40 13.00 -1.58
C TYR A 85 -1.35 11.93 -1.27
N ARG A 86 -1.26 11.51 -0.01
CA ARG A 86 -0.33 10.47 0.44
C ARG A 86 -0.63 9.11 -0.20
N GLN A 87 -1.91 8.76 -0.33
CA GLN A 87 -2.32 7.51 -0.98
C GLN A 87 -1.96 7.49 -2.45
N ASN A 88 -2.22 8.59 -3.18
CA ASN A 88 -1.87 8.72 -4.59
C ASN A 88 -0.35 8.63 -4.78
N LYS A 89 0.41 9.36 -3.98
CA LYS A 89 1.87 9.37 -4.07
C LYS A 89 2.51 8.03 -3.67
N SER A 90 1.94 7.34 -2.68
CA SER A 90 2.35 5.97 -2.33
C SER A 90 2.01 4.96 -3.42
N ALA A 91 0.98 5.23 -4.23
CA ALA A 91 0.64 4.40 -5.38
C ALA A 91 1.56 4.64 -6.58
N GLU A 92 2.21 5.80 -6.67
CA GLU A 92 3.13 6.16 -7.76
C GLU A 92 4.56 5.68 -7.52
N ARG A 93 4.96 5.46 -6.28
CA ARG A 93 6.31 5.01 -5.93
C ARG A 93 6.31 3.56 -5.48
N GLU A 94 7.11 2.74 -6.17
CA GLU A 94 7.33 1.36 -5.76
C GLU A 94 7.93 1.30 -4.35
N PRO A 95 7.35 0.53 -3.43
CA PRO A 95 7.89 0.38 -2.08
C PRO A 95 9.24 -0.36 -2.10
N GLU A 96 10.21 0.11 -1.33
CA GLU A 96 11.55 -0.50 -1.23
C GLU A 96 11.51 -2.00 -0.88
N TRP A 97 10.60 -2.39 0.02
CA TRP A 97 10.42 -3.81 0.39
C TRP A 97 10.02 -4.72 -0.78
N MET A 98 9.50 -4.18 -1.88
CA MET A 98 9.13 -5.02 -3.05
C MET A 98 10.36 -5.58 -3.75
N GLU A 99 11.40 -4.79 -3.91
CA GLU A 99 12.67 -5.23 -4.48
C GLU A 99 13.33 -6.26 -3.55
N GLU A 100 13.41 -5.96 -2.25
CA GLU A 100 13.91 -6.89 -1.24
C GLU A 100 13.14 -8.22 -1.23
N MET A 101 11.80 -8.17 -1.36
CA MET A 101 10.97 -9.38 -1.44
C MET A 101 11.23 -10.17 -2.71
N GLN A 102 11.47 -9.52 -3.84
CA GLN A 102 11.82 -10.21 -5.08
C GLN A 102 13.18 -10.90 -4.97
N GLU A 103 14.18 -10.24 -4.38
CA GLU A 103 15.49 -10.84 -4.10
C GLU A 103 15.36 -12.02 -3.13
N TYR A 104 14.56 -11.88 -2.09
CA TYR A 104 14.27 -12.98 -1.16
C TYR A 104 13.66 -14.19 -1.86
N ILE A 105 12.67 -13.97 -2.75
CA ILE A 105 12.06 -15.04 -3.55
C ILE A 105 13.11 -15.72 -4.43
N GLN A 106 13.99 -14.96 -5.07
CA GLN A 106 15.07 -15.51 -5.91
C GLN A 106 16.06 -16.34 -5.11
N GLY A 107 16.37 -15.93 -3.88
CA GLY A 107 17.28 -16.68 -2.99
C GLY A 107 16.65 -17.92 -2.34
N HIS A 108 15.33 -17.97 -2.21
CA HIS A 108 14.62 -19.00 -1.43
C HIS A 108 13.53 -19.76 -2.23
N TYR A 109 13.54 -19.68 -3.56
CA TYR A 109 12.50 -20.27 -4.42
C TYR A 109 12.28 -21.79 -4.21
N GLN A 110 13.29 -22.49 -3.68
CA GLN A 110 13.25 -23.92 -3.39
C GLN A 110 12.37 -24.29 -2.19
N ASP A 111 12.05 -23.32 -1.33
CA ASP A 111 11.16 -23.59 -0.19
C ASP A 111 9.73 -23.84 -0.67
N CYS A 112 9.28 -25.10 -0.58
CA CYS A 112 7.93 -25.51 -0.99
C CYS A 112 6.80 -24.85 -0.18
N ASN A 113 7.10 -24.28 1.01
CA ASN A 113 6.13 -23.57 1.85
C ASN A 113 6.03 -22.09 1.50
N MET A 114 6.88 -21.58 0.60
CA MET A 114 6.83 -20.17 0.18
C MET A 114 5.50 -19.86 -0.50
N ASN A 115 4.80 -18.90 0.08
CA ASN A 115 3.52 -18.39 -0.42
C ASN A 115 3.34 -16.93 0.02
N VAL A 116 2.26 -16.28 -0.45
CA VAL A 116 2.00 -14.86 -0.12
C VAL A 116 1.91 -14.61 1.38
N THR A 117 1.37 -15.56 2.15
CA THR A 117 1.22 -15.43 3.61
C THR A 117 2.56 -15.52 4.32
N SER A 118 3.42 -16.48 3.94
CA SER A 118 4.76 -16.61 4.53
C SER A 118 5.63 -15.39 4.22
N LEU A 119 5.57 -14.87 3.00
CA LEU A 119 6.27 -13.64 2.62
C LEU A 119 5.76 -12.42 3.38
N ALA A 120 4.44 -12.27 3.50
CA ALA A 120 3.84 -11.18 4.25
C ALA A 120 4.29 -11.19 5.73
N GLN A 121 4.40 -12.37 6.34
CA GLN A 121 4.91 -12.55 7.71
C GLN A 121 6.39 -12.21 7.82
N GLU A 122 7.23 -12.67 6.88
CA GLU A 122 8.67 -12.41 6.86
C GLU A 122 8.98 -10.92 6.81
N PHE A 123 8.24 -10.19 5.96
CA PHE A 123 8.43 -8.74 5.77
C PHE A 123 7.61 -7.88 6.74
N GLY A 124 6.83 -8.47 7.66
CA GLY A 124 5.97 -7.72 8.59
C GLY A 124 4.88 -6.89 7.92
N ILE A 125 4.40 -7.33 6.75
CA ILE A 125 3.43 -6.63 5.90
C ILE A 125 2.15 -7.44 5.81
N SER A 126 0.99 -6.80 5.72
CA SER A 126 -0.27 -7.52 5.55
C SER A 126 -0.42 -8.13 4.15
N VAL A 127 -1.00 -9.32 4.04
CA VAL A 127 -1.27 -10.02 2.77
C VAL A 127 -2.01 -9.15 1.75
N PRO A 128 -3.07 -8.39 2.13
CA PRO A 128 -3.73 -7.48 1.19
C PRO A 128 -2.82 -6.37 0.67
N HIS A 129 -1.89 -5.86 1.50
CA HIS A 129 -0.95 -4.83 1.09
C HIS A 129 0.04 -5.38 0.06
N VAL A 130 0.67 -6.53 0.35
CA VAL A 130 1.56 -7.22 -0.58
C VAL A 130 0.87 -7.47 -1.93
N SER A 131 -0.32 -8.08 -1.91
CA SER A 131 -1.06 -8.42 -3.14
C SER A 131 -1.44 -7.19 -3.96
N ARG A 132 -1.84 -6.10 -3.31
CA ARG A 132 -2.20 -4.83 -3.96
C ARG A 132 -0.98 -4.16 -4.59
N SER A 133 0.13 -4.09 -3.85
CA SER A 133 1.35 -3.46 -4.35
C SER A 133 1.92 -4.20 -5.56
N PHE A 134 2.01 -5.53 -5.52
CA PHE A 134 2.45 -6.30 -6.69
C PHE A 134 1.54 -6.07 -7.91
N LYS A 135 0.22 -6.03 -7.71
CA LYS A 135 -0.71 -5.76 -8.80
C LYS A 135 -0.60 -4.33 -9.36
N ASN A 136 -0.26 -3.36 -8.51
CA ASN A 136 -0.15 -1.95 -8.93
C ASN A 136 1.16 -1.67 -9.66
N PHE A 137 2.27 -2.30 -9.24
CA PHE A 137 3.61 -2.00 -9.76
C PHE A 137 4.13 -3.05 -10.73
N ARG A 138 3.47 -4.19 -10.86
CA ARG A 138 3.80 -5.29 -11.77
C ARG A 138 2.53 -5.79 -12.47
N ASP A 139 2.68 -6.30 -13.67
CA ASP A 139 1.58 -6.91 -14.41
C ASP A 139 1.21 -8.30 -13.89
N TYR A 140 1.83 -8.75 -12.80
CA TYR A 140 1.66 -10.07 -12.21
C TYR A 140 1.54 -10.03 -10.68
N GLY A 141 0.96 -11.08 -10.10
CA GLY A 141 0.89 -11.25 -8.64
C GLY A 141 2.14 -11.93 -8.06
N VAL A 142 2.29 -11.84 -6.72
CA VAL A 142 3.41 -12.48 -5.99
C VAL A 142 3.51 -13.97 -6.27
N LEU A 143 2.39 -14.70 -6.23
CA LEU A 143 2.38 -16.14 -6.50
C LEU A 143 2.85 -16.47 -7.92
N GLU A 144 2.46 -15.65 -8.87
CA GLU A 144 2.90 -15.77 -10.26
C GLU A 144 4.40 -15.51 -10.39
N TYR A 145 4.93 -14.55 -9.66
CA TYR A 145 6.36 -14.30 -9.62
C TYR A 145 7.15 -15.47 -9.03
N ILE A 146 6.67 -16.06 -7.92
CA ILE A 146 7.27 -17.29 -7.36
C ILE A 146 7.30 -18.41 -8.42
N HIS A 147 6.19 -18.63 -9.11
CA HIS A 147 6.16 -19.63 -10.19
C HIS A 147 7.15 -19.32 -11.32
N LYS A 148 7.22 -18.05 -11.76
CA LYS A 148 8.14 -17.61 -12.81
C LYS A 148 9.59 -17.92 -12.42
N VAL A 149 10.03 -17.54 -11.23
CA VAL A 149 11.38 -17.80 -10.74
C VAL A 149 11.67 -19.29 -10.71
N ARG A 150 10.76 -20.12 -10.16
CA ARG A 150 10.92 -21.57 -10.11
C ARG A 150 11.03 -22.20 -11.51
N LEU A 151 10.22 -21.74 -12.45
CA LEU A 151 10.21 -22.27 -13.81
C LEU A 151 11.45 -21.87 -14.60
N GLU A 152 11.98 -20.68 -14.40
CA GLU A 152 13.27 -20.26 -15.01
C GLU A 152 14.40 -21.20 -14.55
N HIS A 153 14.51 -21.45 -13.25
CA HIS A 153 15.50 -22.41 -12.73
C HIS A 153 15.24 -23.84 -13.22
N ALA A 154 13.98 -24.26 -13.32
CA ALA A 154 13.64 -25.56 -13.86
C ALA A 154 14.08 -25.74 -15.32
N LYS A 155 13.96 -24.69 -16.16
CA LYS A 155 14.41 -24.72 -17.55
C LYS A 155 15.90 -24.98 -17.66
N ASP A 156 16.72 -24.41 -16.78
CA ASP A 156 18.16 -24.65 -16.76
C ASP A 156 18.50 -26.10 -16.37
N ILE A 157 17.77 -26.67 -15.40
CA ILE A 157 17.98 -28.07 -14.98
C ILE A 157 17.48 -29.04 -16.06
N LEU A 158 16.42 -28.68 -16.79
CA LEU A 158 15.85 -29.51 -17.87
C LEU A 158 16.82 -29.73 -19.05
N LYS A 159 17.85 -28.90 -19.22
CA LYS A 159 18.94 -29.10 -20.19
C LYS A 159 19.78 -30.33 -19.86
N ASN A 160 19.77 -30.76 -18.61
CA ASN A 160 20.52 -31.93 -18.15
C ASN A 160 19.61 -33.17 -18.12
N ASP A 161 20.23 -34.39 -18.05
CA ASP A 161 19.49 -35.64 -18.00
C ASP A 161 18.98 -35.93 -16.57
N VAL A 162 18.17 -35.05 -16.01
CA VAL A 162 17.54 -35.17 -14.69
C VAL A 162 16.08 -35.58 -14.83
N ARG A 163 15.62 -36.41 -13.90
CA ARG A 163 14.21 -36.85 -13.86
C ARG A 163 13.31 -35.71 -13.46
N ILE A 164 12.18 -35.49 -14.13
CA ILE A 164 11.20 -34.42 -13.89
C ILE A 164 10.74 -34.38 -12.42
N LYS A 165 10.61 -35.55 -11.77
CA LYS A 165 10.25 -35.60 -10.34
C LYS A 165 11.29 -34.95 -9.45
N ASN A 166 12.57 -35.11 -9.73
CA ASN A 166 13.63 -34.49 -8.95
C ASN A 166 13.67 -32.97 -9.21
N ILE A 167 13.56 -32.55 -10.48
CA ILE A 167 13.46 -31.14 -10.84
C ILE A 167 12.35 -30.44 -10.09
N ALA A 168 11.15 -31.07 -10.02
CA ALA A 168 10.01 -30.52 -9.31
C ALA A 168 10.32 -30.19 -7.84
N LEU A 169 10.99 -31.11 -7.14
CA LEU A 169 11.38 -30.94 -5.74
C LEU A 169 12.48 -29.90 -5.60
N ASP A 170 13.49 -29.94 -6.47
CA ASP A 170 14.64 -29.04 -6.44
C ASP A 170 14.24 -27.57 -6.65
N VAL A 171 13.15 -27.32 -7.38
CA VAL A 171 12.65 -25.94 -7.63
C VAL A 171 11.46 -25.56 -6.71
N GLY A 172 11.19 -26.34 -5.67
CA GLY A 172 10.24 -25.97 -4.60
C GLY A 172 8.79 -26.36 -4.86
N TYR A 173 8.50 -27.32 -5.75
CA TYR A 173 7.16 -27.93 -5.84
C TYR A 173 7.05 -29.16 -4.96
N THR A 174 5.88 -29.38 -4.39
CA THR A 174 5.60 -30.53 -3.51
C THR A 174 5.60 -31.87 -4.26
N ASP A 175 5.26 -31.84 -5.55
CA ASP A 175 5.20 -33.01 -6.40
C ASP A 175 5.34 -32.68 -7.89
N ALA A 176 5.64 -33.73 -8.69
CA ALA A 176 5.80 -33.63 -10.14
C ALA A 176 4.51 -33.20 -10.87
N GLN A 177 3.34 -33.47 -10.32
CA GLN A 177 2.08 -33.13 -10.97
C GLN A 177 1.81 -31.60 -10.82
N ALA A 178 2.05 -31.04 -9.61
CA ALA A 178 1.95 -29.61 -9.35
C ALA A 178 2.91 -28.83 -10.27
N PHE A 179 4.16 -29.29 -10.36
CA PHE A 179 5.16 -28.73 -11.27
C PHE A 179 4.71 -28.79 -12.73
N THR A 180 4.27 -29.96 -13.21
CA THR A 180 3.84 -30.14 -14.61
C THR A 180 2.66 -29.24 -14.96
N ARG A 181 1.67 -29.10 -14.05
CA ARG A 181 0.55 -28.18 -14.25
C ARG A 181 1.00 -26.73 -14.33
N ALA A 182 1.88 -26.30 -13.41
CA ALA A 182 2.42 -24.95 -13.41
C ALA A 182 3.23 -24.69 -14.69
N PHE A 183 4.14 -25.58 -15.04
CA PHE A 183 4.96 -25.46 -16.24
C PHE A 183 4.11 -25.34 -17.51
N LYS A 184 3.11 -26.22 -17.68
CA LYS A 184 2.20 -26.16 -18.83
C LYS A 184 1.38 -24.87 -18.85
N ARG A 185 0.97 -24.36 -17.67
CA ARG A 185 0.19 -23.12 -17.57
C ARG A 185 0.97 -21.90 -18.03
N TYR A 186 2.25 -21.80 -17.66
CA TYR A 186 3.07 -20.62 -17.93
C TYR A 186 3.88 -20.72 -19.23
N GLU A 187 4.30 -21.94 -19.62
CA GLU A 187 5.13 -22.17 -20.81
C GLU A 187 4.32 -22.71 -22.00
N GLY A 188 3.07 -23.06 -21.81
CA GLY A 188 2.18 -23.61 -22.85
C GLY A 188 2.39 -25.10 -23.16
N ILE A 189 3.54 -25.68 -22.80
CA ILE A 189 3.93 -27.08 -23.05
C ILE A 189 4.33 -27.78 -21.74
N THR A 190 4.38 -29.12 -21.74
CA THR A 190 4.82 -29.88 -20.57
C THR A 190 6.34 -29.86 -20.44
N PRO A 191 6.90 -30.10 -19.22
CA PRO A 191 8.36 -30.22 -19.04
C PRO A 191 9.01 -31.27 -19.95
N SER A 192 8.33 -32.39 -20.20
CA SER A 192 8.82 -33.46 -21.11
C SER A 192 8.90 -32.95 -22.54
N GLN A 193 7.87 -32.27 -23.03
CA GLN A 193 7.86 -31.68 -24.36
C GLN A 193 8.96 -30.59 -24.50
N TYR A 194 9.15 -29.79 -23.47
CA TYR A 194 10.19 -28.79 -23.44
C TYR A 194 11.59 -29.42 -23.55
N LYS A 195 11.84 -30.50 -22.78
CA LYS A 195 13.10 -31.27 -22.85
C LYS A 195 13.36 -31.86 -24.26
N GLU A 196 12.33 -32.41 -24.91
CA GLU A 196 12.44 -32.92 -26.29
C GLU A 196 12.77 -31.81 -27.31
N LEU A 197 12.18 -30.64 -27.13
CA LEU A 197 12.46 -29.49 -28.03
C LEU A 197 13.90 -28.99 -27.92
N ILE A 198 14.44 -28.92 -26.70
CA ILE A 198 15.84 -28.50 -26.48
C ILE A 198 16.80 -29.50 -27.11
N SER A 199 16.59 -30.82 -26.85
CA SER A 199 17.45 -31.89 -27.37
C SER A 199 17.48 -31.94 -28.91
N LYS A 200 16.42 -31.47 -29.57
CA LYS A 200 16.36 -31.42 -31.05
C LYS A 200 17.07 -30.15 -31.61
N ASN A 201 17.19 -29.11 -30.81
CA ASN A 201 17.87 -27.87 -31.27
C ASN A 201 19.39 -27.89 -31.05
N GLU A 202 19.89 -28.84 -30.24
CA GLU A 202 21.34 -29.03 -29.97
C GLU A 202 21.97 -30.11 -30.82
N ALA A 203 21.19 -30.84 -31.61
CA ALA A 203 21.65 -31.88 -32.56
C ALA A 203 21.71 -31.38 -33.97
#